data_4d856648ce8a56ec3154f204ea050c00
#
_entry.id   4d856648ce8a56ec3154f204ea050c00
#
_cell.length_a   1.000
_cell.length_b   1.000
_cell.length_c   1.000
_cell.angle_alpha   90.00
_cell.angle_beta   90.00
_cell.angle_gamma   90.00
#
_symmetry.space_group_name_H-M   'P 1'
#
loop_
_entity.id
_entity.type
_entity.pdbx_description
1 polymer ?
#
loop_
_entity_poly.entity_id
_entity_poly.type
_entity_poly.pdbx_seq_one_letter_code
_entity_poly.pdbx_strand_id
1 'polypeptide(L)'
;MKIRRINENKYVALDEHDLKLGSCSVVRRELERIFPENPVQYVISVSCNDECRDLLYGAAVTRARLIAAREKGPCRIFADLDVKDMQGLEVIHALGFGGSDGLCRMTRRVTDERITLPVPVHCTIVRDFLENEEERKKCLKRYNECFGEEYDMDWLKKLSRKRDFARILMVSPSELCGELMVWSQGYTGIIGILQVARAWRRRGVGSYLVEDARKYFASIGLNDIYFDIWLSSPGCLPLAKKCGFRKDEMLRVYPKLEV
;
A
#
# COMPACT_ATOMS: atom_id res chain seq x y z
N MET A 1 -25.18 -15.51 -20.28
CA MET A 1 -24.08 -14.67 -19.72
C MET A 1 -23.00 -14.45 -20.78
N LYS A 2 -22.49 -13.21 -20.94
CA LYS A 2 -21.42 -12.85 -21.89
C LYS A 2 -20.41 -11.92 -21.25
N ILE A 3 -19.14 -11.97 -21.71
CA ILE A 3 -18.12 -10.99 -21.36
C ILE A 3 -18.05 -9.90 -22.42
N ARG A 4 -18.05 -8.63 -21.98
CA ARG A 4 -17.78 -7.46 -22.81
C ARG A 4 -16.49 -6.81 -22.36
N ARG A 5 -15.59 -6.57 -23.31
CA ARG A 5 -14.38 -5.77 -23.09
C ARG A 5 -14.74 -4.29 -23.08
N ILE A 6 -14.38 -3.58 -22.02
CA ILE A 6 -14.58 -2.11 -21.89
C ILE A 6 -13.38 -1.37 -22.42
N ASN A 7 -12.18 -1.83 -22.04
CA ASN A 7 -10.92 -1.34 -22.59
C ASN A 7 -9.88 -2.49 -22.59
N GLU A 8 -8.62 -2.21 -22.87
CA GLU A 8 -7.59 -3.25 -22.97
C GLU A 8 -7.44 -4.11 -21.72
N ASN A 9 -7.68 -3.54 -20.53
CA ASN A 9 -7.42 -4.17 -19.25
C ASN A 9 -8.66 -4.26 -18.35
N LYS A 10 -9.86 -4.00 -18.88
CA LYS A 10 -11.12 -4.03 -18.11
C LYS A 10 -12.22 -4.77 -18.85
N TYR A 11 -12.86 -5.69 -18.14
CA TYR A 11 -13.96 -6.51 -18.67
C TYR A 11 -15.15 -6.45 -17.74
N VAL A 12 -16.36 -6.65 -18.28
CA VAL A 12 -17.61 -6.80 -17.53
C VAL A 12 -18.32 -8.08 -17.94
N ALA A 13 -18.92 -8.74 -16.99
CA ALA A 13 -19.86 -9.83 -17.23
C ALA A 13 -21.29 -9.26 -17.27
N LEU A 14 -22.07 -9.68 -18.25
CA LEU A 14 -23.44 -9.26 -18.48
C LEU A 14 -24.35 -10.49 -18.55
N ASP A 15 -25.57 -10.37 -18.07
CA ASP A 15 -26.61 -11.37 -18.26
C ASP A 15 -27.18 -11.36 -19.68
N GLU A 16 -28.29 -12.05 -19.88
CA GLU A 16 -29.03 -12.10 -21.16
C GLU A 16 -29.74 -10.78 -21.51
N HIS A 17 -29.99 -9.94 -20.49
CA HIS A 17 -30.62 -8.62 -20.63
C HIS A 17 -29.64 -7.47 -20.63
N ASP A 18 -28.33 -7.74 -20.80
CA ASP A 18 -27.23 -6.74 -20.74
C ASP A 18 -27.06 -6.07 -19.37
N LEU A 19 -27.61 -6.65 -18.28
CA LEU A 19 -27.38 -6.16 -16.93
C LEU A 19 -26.01 -6.61 -16.42
N LYS A 20 -25.29 -5.71 -15.76
CA LYS A 20 -23.96 -5.96 -15.24
C LYS A 20 -23.99 -6.89 -14.01
N LEU A 21 -23.37 -8.07 -14.13
CA LEU A 21 -23.19 -9.05 -13.05
C LEU A 21 -21.88 -8.85 -12.29
N GLY A 22 -20.88 -8.28 -12.95
CA GLY A 22 -19.57 -8.06 -12.35
C GLY A 22 -18.59 -7.40 -13.30
N SER A 23 -17.38 -7.16 -12.80
CA SER A 23 -16.27 -6.61 -13.60
C SER A 23 -14.93 -7.08 -13.07
N CYS A 24 -13.93 -7.12 -13.94
CA CYS A 24 -12.55 -7.31 -13.55
C CYS A 24 -11.66 -6.30 -14.25
N SER A 25 -10.48 -6.06 -13.65
CA SER A 25 -9.44 -5.23 -14.23
C SER A 25 -8.06 -5.79 -13.94
N VAL A 26 -7.12 -5.46 -14.82
CA VAL A 26 -5.69 -5.73 -14.65
C VAL A 26 -4.96 -4.40 -14.69
N VAL A 27 -4.25 -4.07 -13.61
CA VAL A 27 -3.49 -2.82 -13.49
C VAL A 27 -2.00 -3.14 -13.45
N ARG A 28 -1.22 -2.52 -14.33
CA ARG A 28 0.25 -2.59 -14.32
C ARG A 28 0.78 -1.52 -13.37
N ARG A 29 1.70 -1.91 -12.49
CA ARG A 29 2.40 -1.02 -11.56
C ARG A 29 3.90 -1.18 -11.70
N GLU A 30 4.63 -0.10 -11.60
CA GLU A 30 6.09 -0.09 -11.50
C GLU A 30 6.49 0.25 -10.07
N LEU A 31 7.01 -0.73 -9.36
CA LEU A 31 7.34 -0.64 -7.93
C LEU A 31 8.83 -0.91 -7.67
N GLU A 32 9.71 -0.54 -8.58
CA GLU A 32 11.16 -0.77 -8.49
C GLU A 32 11.77 -0.29 -7.17
N ARG A 33 11.27 0.83 -6.64
CA ARG A 33 11.76 1.37 -5.36
C ARG A 33 11.38 0.52 -4.16
N ILE A 34 10.31 -0.27 -4.26
CA ILE A 34 9.79 -1.14 -3.19
C ILE A 34 10.23 -2.59 -3.46
N PHE A 35 10.11 -3.07 -4.68
CA PHE A 35 10.39 -4.45 -5.09
C PHE A 35 11.41 -4.48 -6.25
N PRO A 36 12.70 -4.24 -5.99
CA PRO A 36 13.71 -4.15 -7.05
C PRO A 36 13.91 -5.46 -7.82
N GLU A 37 13.61 -6.62 -7.21
CA GLU A 37 13.74 -7.92 -7.86
C GLU A 37 12.55 -8.27 -8.78
N ASN A 38 11.39 -7.65 -8.54
CA ASN A 38 10.18 -7.79 -9.35
C ASN A 38 9.54 -6.40 -9.52
N PRO A 39 10.17 -5.51 -10.31
CA PRO A 39 9.77 -4.11 -10.39
C PRO A 39 8.40 -3.93 -11.05
N VAL A 40 8.03 -4.80 -11.99
CA VAL A 40 6.73 -4.77 -12.67
C VAL A 40 5.77 -5.73 -11.99
N GLN A 41 4.61 -5.20 -11.64
CA GLN A 41 3.55 -5.99 -11.00
C GLN A 41 2.21 -5.76 -11.71
N TYR A 42 1.49 -6.85 -11.94
CA TYR A 42 0.14 -6.85 -12.49
C TYR A 42 -0.86 -7.22 -11.41
N VAL A 43 -1.74 -6.28 -11.08
CA VAL A 43 -2.78 -6.45 -10.06
C VAL A 43 -4.08 -6.85 -10.74
N ILE A 44 -4.62 -7.99 -10.36
CA ILE A 44 -5.96 -8.44 -10.76
C ILE A 44 -6.93 -8.04 -9.67
N SER A 45 -7.99 -7.33 -10.04
CA SER A 45 -9.12 -7.02 -9.16
C SER A 45 -10.41 -7.49 -9.82
N VAL A 46 -11.22 -8.23 -9.06
CA VAL A 46 -12.52 -8.75 -9.50
C VAL A 46 -13.59 -8.32 -8.50
N SER A 47 -14.73 -7.87 -9.02
CA SER A 47 -15.92 -7.55 -8.23
C SER A 47 -17.12 -8.14 -8.96
N CYS A 48 -17.76 -9.17 -8.42
CA CYS A 48 -18.76 -9.94 -9.13
C CYS A 48 -19.73 -10.70 -8.21
N ASN A 49 -20.84 -11.13 -8.78
CA ASN A 49 -21.70 -12.18 -8.23
C ASN A 49 -21.05 -13.55 -8.47
N ASP A 50 -21.49 -14.57 -7.72
CA ASP A 50 -20.93 -15.92 -7.78
C ASP A 50 -21.02 -16.55 -9.19
N GLU A 51 -22.12 -16.32 -9.89
CA GLU A 51 -22.40 -16.86 -11.23
C GLU A 51 -21.35 -16.51 -12.30
N CYS A 52 -20.68 -15.35 -12.18
CA CYS A 52 -19.71 -14.89 -13.18
C CYS A 52 -18.27 -14.88 -12.65
N ARG A 53 -18.01 -15.41 -11.47
CA ARG A 53 -16.73 -15.38 -10.78
C ARG A 53 -15.61 -16.02 -11.60
N ASP A 54 -15.78 -17.30 -11.93
CA ASP A 54 -14.76 -18.06 -12.69
C ASP A 54 -14.47 -17.44 -14.04
N LEU A 55 -15.50 -16.94 -14.70
CA LEU A 55 -15.39 -16.29 -15.99
C LEU A 55 -14.57 -15.01 -15.93
N LEU A 56 -14.81 -14.17 -14.91
CA LEU A 56 -14.08 -12.90 -14.73
C LEU A 56 -12.64 -13.13 -14.25
N TYR A 57 -12.40 -14.06 -13.33
CA TYR A 57 -11.04 -14.43 -12.95
C TYR A 57 -10.27 -15.03 -14.12
N GLY A 58 -10.87 -15.93 -14.87
CA GLY A 58 -10.25 -16.52 -16.08
C GLY A 58 -9.86 -15.46 -17.11
N ALA A 59 -10.76 -14.49 -17.37
CA ALA A 59 -10.49 -13.38 -18.29
C ALA A 59 -9.34 -12.49 -17.80
N ALA A 60 -9.35 -12.11 -16.51
CA ALA A 60 -8.34 -11.25 -15.92
C ALA A 60 -6.96 -11.94 -15.88
N VAL A 61 -6.89 -13.21 -15.47
CA VAL A 61 -5.64 -14.00 -15.42
C VAL A 61 -5.08 -14.18 -16.83
N THR A 62 -5.93 -14.53 -17.81
CA THR A 62 -5.50 -14.67 -19.21
C THR A 62 -4.91 -13.35 -19.72
N ARG A 63 -5.60 -12.24 -19.48
CA ARG A 63 -5.09 -10.92 -19.85
C ARG A 63 -3.77 -10.58 -19.16
N ALA A 64 -3.68 -10.80 -17.85
CA ALA A 64 -2.46 -10.53 -17.09
C ALA A 64 -1.27 -11.35 -17.62
N ARG A 65 -1.44 -12.63 -17.89
CA ARG A 65 -0.41 -13.49 -18.49
C ARG A 65 0.03 -13.00 -19.87
N LEU A 66 -0.92 -12.60 -20.74
CA LEU A 66 -0.62 -12.11 -22.08
C LEU A 66 0.21 -10.81 -22.08
N ILE A 67 -0.05 -9.90 -21.13
CA ILE A 67 0.74 -8.66 -21.03
C ILE A 67 2.07 -8.90 -20.32
N ALA A 68 2.09 -9.73 -19.27
CA ALA A 68 3.31 -10.09 -18.55
C ALA A 68 4.34 -10.79 -19.48
N ALA A 69 3.89 -11.66 -20.38
CA ALA A 69 4.75 -12.33 -21.36
C ALA A 69 5.47 -11.37 -22.34
N ARG A 70 5.09 -10.10 -22.38
CA ARG A 70 5.74 -9.07 -23.22
C ARG A 70 6.77 -8.24 -22.44
N GLU A 71 6.84 -8.41 -21.12
CA GLU A 71 7.85 -7.74 -20.30
C GLU A 71 9.23 -8.30 -20.57
N LYS A 72 10.24 -7.42 -20.54
CA LYS A 72 11.64 -7.82 -20.76
C LYS A 72 12.37 -8.24 -19.50
N GLY A 73 11.74 -8.12 -18.36
CA GLY A 73 12.33 -8.39 -17.03
C GLY A 73 11.38 -9.15 -16.13
N PRO A 74 11.84 -9.50 -14.92
CA PRO A 74 11.03 -10.23 -13.95
C PRO A 74 9.79 -9.43 -13.59
N CYS A 75 8.64 -10.08 -13.63
CA CYS A 75 7.38 -9.50 -13.24
C CYS A 75 6.57 -10.48 -12.41
N ARG A 76 5.57 -9.95 -11.74
CA ARG A 76 4.68 -10.71 -10.86
C ARG A 76 3.24 -10.37 -11.16
N ILE A 77 2.38 -11.39 -11.17
CA ILE A 77 0.93 -11.20 -11.19
C ILE A 77 0.41 -11.54 -9.80
N PHE A 78 -0.47 -10.71 -9.25
CA PHE A 78 -1.19 -11.05 -8.02
C PHE A 78 -2.66 -10.64 -8.07
N ALA A 79 -3.50 -11.36 -7.36
CA ALA A 79 -4.90 -11.05 -7.21
C ALA A 79 -5.12 -10.30 -5.88
N ASP A 80 -5.88 -9.22 -5.93
CA ASP A 80 -6.26 -8.42 -4.77
C ASP A 80 -7.65 -8.86 -4.28
N LEU A 81 -7.66 -9.64 -3.19
CA LEU A 81 -8.86 -10.27 -2.63
C LEU A 81 -9.16 -9.75 -1.22
N ASP A 82 -10.46 -9.63 -0.93
CA ASP A 82 -10.91 -9.50 0.45
C ASP A 82 -10.60 -10.80 1.23
N VAL A 83 -10.22 -10.70 2.49
CA VAL A 83 -9.92 -11.89 3.33
C VAL A 83 -11.10 -12.82 3.50
N LYS A 84 -12.33 -12.32 3.30
CA LYS A 84 -13.57 -13.07 3.41
C LYS A 84 -13.98 -13.72 2.08
N ASP A 85 -13.35 -13.40 0.96
CA ASP A 85 -13.67 -13.95 -0.36
C ASP A 85 -13.01 -15.33 -0.55
N MET A 86 -13.50 -16.31 0.22
CA MET A 86 -12.99 -17.69 0.16
C MET A 86 -13.19 -18.32 -1.20
N GLN A 87 -14.31 -18.07 -1.87
CA GLN A 87 -14.57 -18.61 -3.21
C GLN A 87 -13.64 -18.00 -4.26
N GLY A 88 -13.39 -16.68 -4.19
CA GLY A 88 -12.38 -16.04 -5.05
C GLY A 88 -11.00 -16.61 -4.83
N LEU A 89 -10.64 -16.93 -3.58
CA LEU A 89 -9.37 -17.55 -3.23
C LEU A 89 -9.24 -18.96 -3.82
N GLU A 90 -10.29 -19.78 -3.75
CA GLU A 90 -10.33 -21.12 -4.37
C GLU A 90 -10.13 -21.05 -5.88
N VAL A 91 -10.86 -20.18 -6.57
CA VAL A 91 -10.74 -19.99 -8.02
C VAL A 91 -9.33 -19.56 -8.41
N ILE A 92 -8.76 -18.59 -7.70
CA ILE A 92 -7.43 -18.06 -8.06
C ILE A 92 -6.31 -19.11 -7.77
N HIS A 93 -6.48 -19.94 -6.73
CA HIS A 93 -5.60 -21.07 -6.46
C HIS A 93 -5.68 -22.14 -7.56
N ALA A 94 -6.89 -22.46 -8.04
CA ALA A 94 -7.10 -23.37 -9.16
C ALA A 94 -6.43 -22.87 -10.46
N LEU A 95 -6.29 -21.54 -10.61
CA LEU A 95 -5.57 -20.90 -11.72
C LEU A 95 -4.04 -20.85 -11.54
N GLY A 96 -3.51 -21.46 -10.46
CA GLY A 96 -2.08 -21.64 -10.21
C GLY A 96 -1.44 -20.54 -9.37
N PHE A 97 -2.22 -19.67 -8.75
CA PHE A 97 -1.71 -18.67 -7.82
C PHE A 97 -1.46 -19.29 -6.44
N GLY A 98 -0.45 -18.79 -5.73
CA GLY A 98 -0.10 -19.28 -4.40
C GLY A 98 0.52 -18.20 -3.52
N GLY A 99 1.03 -18.64 -2.34
CA GLY A 99 1.69 -17.76 -1.39
C GLY A 99 0.75 -17.12 -0.37
N SER A 100 1.35 -16.54 0.67
CA SER A 100 0.66 -15.95 1.84
C SER A 100 0.92 -14.45 1.97
N ASP A 101 1.03 -13.75 0.84
CA ASP A 101 1.21 -12.30 0.83
C ASP A 101 -0.11 -11.56 1.07
N GLY A 102 -0.04 -10.30 1.45
CA GLY A 102 -1.23 -9.50 1.67
C GLY A 102 -0.97 -8.19 2.42
N LEU A 103 -2.04 -7.43 2.60
CA LEU A 103 -2.07 -6.24 3.44
C LEU A 103 -2.46 -6.65 4.86
N CYS A 104 -1.57 -6.40 5.81
CA CYS A 104 -1.75 -6.76 7.21
C CYS A 104 -1.78 -5.51 8.09
N ARG A 105 -2.76 -5.42 8.97
CA ARG A 105 -2.78 -4.44 10.04
C ARG A 105 -1.84 -4.86 11.15
N MET A 106 -0.95 -3.97 11.50
CA MET A 106 -0.11 -4.08 12.67
C MET A 106 -0.57 -3.06 13.70
N THR A 107 -0.61 -3.46 14.98
CA THR A 107 -1.08 -2.59 16.08
C THR A 107 -0.02 -2.40 17.15
N ARG A 108 -0.07 -1.24 17.79
CA ARG A 108 0.71 -0.91 18.99
C ARG A 108 -0.08 0.07 19.85
N ARG A 109 -0.02 -0.07 21.19
CA ARG A 109 -0.52 0.97 22.10
C ARG A 109 0.41 2.17 22.12
N VAL A 110 -0.17 3.35 22.23
CA VAL A 110 0.60 4.61 22.37
C VAL A 110 1.43 4.63 23.65
N THR A 111 0.90 3.99 24.72
CA THR A 111 1.52 3.89 26.05
C THR A 111 2.59 2.82 26.16
N ASP A 112 2.75 1.94 25.16
CA ASP A 112 3.79 0.92 25.18
C ASP A 112 5.18 1.55 25.32
N GLU A 113 6.12 0.79 25.86
CA GLU A 113 7.47 1.23 26.19
C GLU A 113 8.12 2.03 25.06
N ARG A 114 8.74 3.14 25.42
CA ARG A 114 9.46 4.00 24.47
C ARG A 114 10.68 3.28 23.93
N ILE A 115 10.77 3.21 22.61
CA ILE A 115 12.00 2.75 21.98
C ILE A 115 12.95 3.94 21.92
N THR A 116 14.04 3.87 22.72
CA THR A 116 15.08 4.88 22.64
C THR A 116 15.92 4.65 21.39
N LEU A 117 15.79 5.57 20.45
CA LEU A 117 16.53 5.54 19.21
C LEU A 117 17.44 6.76 19.14
N PRO A 118 18.73 6.61 18.80
CA PRO A 118 19.58 7.75 18.53
C PRO A 118 19.07 8.50 17.29
N VAL A 119 19.01 9.81 17.38
CA VAL A 119 18.76 10.65 16.20
C VAL A 119 19.92 10.44 15.23
N PRO A 120 19.65 10.16 13.94
CA PRO A 120 20.72 10.13 12.94
C PRO A 120 21.52 11.45 12.94
N VAL A 121 22.84 11.34 12.89
CA VAL A 121 23.76 12.48 13.00
C VAL A 121 23.41 13.54 11.95
N HIS A 122 23.37 14.81 12.36
CA HIS A 122 23.02 15.98 11.55
C HIS A 122 21.58 15.97 10.98
N CYS A 123 20.65 15.20 11.54
CA CYS A 123 19.26 15.24 11.13
C CYS A 123 18.41 16.00 12.15
N THR A 124 17.38 16.67 11.65
CA THR A 124 16.31 17.32 12.44
C THR A 124 14.95 16.80 12.06
N ILE A 125 14.00 16.86 13.01
CA ILE A 125 12.60 16.53 12.75
C ILE A 125 11.82 17.82 12.57
N VAL A 126 11.01 17.87 11.51
CA VAL A 126 10.09 18.94 11.20
C VAL A 126 8.69 18.37 11.04
N ARG A 127 7.69 19.04 11.59
CA ARG A 127 6.28 18.72 11.34
C ARG A 127 5.67 19.77 10.43
N ASP A 128 4.93 19.30 9.45
CA ASP A 128 4.28 20.10 8.42
C ASP A 128 2.85 19.56 8.20
N PHE A 129 1.94 20.42 7.82
CA PHE A 129 0.53 20.10 7.59
C PHE A 129 0.13 20.21 6.12
N LEU A 130 1.09 20.35 5.23
CA LEU A 130 0.89 20.50 3.79
C LEU A 130 -0.04 21.69 3.44
N GLU A 131 0.09 22.79 4.11
CA GLU A 131 -0.69 24.01 3.84
C GLU A 131 -0.20 24.72 2.57
N ASN A 132 1.11 24.65 2.30
CA ASN A 132 1.74 25.27 1.14
C ASN A 132 1.54 24.41 -0.13
N GLU A 133 1.11 25.05 -1.23
CA GLU A 133 0.84 24.36 -2.49
C GLU A 133 2.10 23.79 -3.15
N GLU A 134 3.23 24.48 -3.10
CA GLU A 134 4.49 24.01 -3.65
C GLU A 134 5.01 22.76 -2.90
N GLU A 135 4.86 22.74 -1.57
CA GLU A 135 5.19 21.55 -0.78
C GLU A 135 4.24 20.39 -1.08
N ARG A 136 2.95 20.65 -1.34
CA ARG A 136 2.02 19.62 -1.82
C ARG A 136 2.46 19.03 -3.15
N LYS A 137 2.85 19.85 -4.12
CA LYS A 137 3.33 19.40 -5.43
C LYS A 137 4.60 18.53 -5.30
N LYS A 138 5.57 18.97 -4.52
CA LYS A 138 6.81 18.22 -4.25
C LYS A 138 6.52 16.88 -3.54
N CYS A 139 5.63 16.90 -2.57
CA CYS A 139 5.21 15.72 -1.83
C CYS A 139 4.51 14.71 -2.74
N LEU A 140 3.54 15.15 -3.54
CA LEU A 140 2.80 14.32 -4.48
C LEU A 140 3.71 13.69 -5.54
N LYS A 141 4.65 14.48 -6.09
CA LYS A 141 5.64 13.97 -7.03
C LYS A 141 6.46 12.83 -6.42
N ARG A 142 7.03 13.03 -5.23
CA ARG A 142 7.82 11.98 -4.55
C ARG A 142 6.99 10.74 -4.24
N TYR A 143 5.73 10.94 -3.83
CA TYR A 143 4.83 9.85 -3.54
C TYR A 143 4.54 9.00 -4.78
N ASN A 144 4.13 9.63 -5.88
CA ASN A 144 3.85 8.95 -7.14
C ASN A 144 5.08 8.21 -7.68
N GLU A 145 6.25 8.85 -7.64
CA GLU A 145 7.52 8.20 -8.01
C GLU A 145 7.88 7.00 -7.12
N CYS A 146 7.53 7.03 -5.83
CA CYS A 146 7.85 5.94 -4.90
C CYS A 146 6.93 4.74 -5.07
N PHE A 147 5.65 4.98 -5.26
CA PHE A 147 4.61 3.94 -5.24
C PHE A 147 4.10 3.56 -6.64
N GLY A 148 4.62 4.19 -7.71
CA GLY A 148 4.19 3.90 -9.09
C GLY A 148 2.72 4.20 -9.34
N GLU A 149 2.16 5.19 -8.67
CA GLU A 149 0.75 5.59 -8.75
C GLU A 149 0.63 6.97 -9.38
N GLU A 150 -0.56 7.29 -9.87
CA GLU A 150 -0.89 8.60 -10.43
C GLU A 150 -1.94 9.30 -9.54
N TYR A 151 -1.59 9.52 -8.28
CA TYR A 151 -2.44 10.31 -7.39
C TYR A 151 -2.39 11.79 -7.79
N ASP A 152 -3.55 12.45 -7.68
CA ASP A 152 -3.71 13.86 -7.98
C ASP A 152 -3.68 14.76 -6.73
N MET A 153 -3.74 16.06 -6.97
CA MET A 153 -3.73 17.06 -5.91
C MET A 153 -4.98 16.97 -5.02
N ASP A 154 -6.12 16.55 -5.56
CA ASP A 154 -7.36 16.43 -4.79
C ASP A 154 -7.30 15.26 -3.81
N TRP A 155 -6.65 14.16 -4.19
CA TRP A 155 -6.34 13.07 -3.29
C TRP A 155 -5.48 13.55 -2.10
N LEU A 156 -4.40 14.30 -2.37
CA LEU A 156 -3.52 14.80 -1.30
C LEU A 156 -4.22 15.83 -0.41
N LYS A 157 -5.06 16.71 -0.98
CA LYS A 157 -5.90 17.63 -0.22
C LYS A 157 -6.91 16.89 0.67
N LYS A 158 -7.55 15.82 0.18
CA LYS A 158 -8.45 14.99 1.00
C LYS A 158 -7.69 14.31 2.14
N LEU A 159 -6.49 13.82 1.87
CA LEU A 159 -5.64 13.21 2.89
C LEU A 159 -5.24 14.21 3.98
N SER A 160 -4.78 15.42 3.59
CA SER A 160 -4.34 16.46 4.53
C SER A 160 -5.48 17.10 5.36
N ARG A 161 -6.74 16.84 4.98
CA ARG A 161 -7.93 17.27 5.76
C ARG A 161 -8.42 16.23 6.76
N LYS A 162 -7.79 15.06 6.81
CA LYS A 162 -8.14 14.06 7.83
C LYS A 162 -7.86 14.63 9.22
N ARG A 163 -8.62 14.15 10.19
CA ARG A 163 -8.48 14.57 11.58
C ARG A 163 -7.07 14.30 12.08
N ASP A 164 -6.48 15.25 12.78
CA ASP A 164 -5.13 15.19 13.36
C ASP A 164 -4.05 14.80 12.32
N PHE A 165 -4.24 15.23 11.06
CA PHE A 165 -3.24 15.00 10.03
C PHE A 165 -1.94 15.73 10.38
N ALA A 166 -0.82 15.05 10.24
CA ALA A 166 0.51 15.63 10.28
C ALA A 166 1.45 14.90 9.31
N ARG A 167 2.37 15.65 8.75
CA ARG A 167 3.50 15.13 7.99
C ARG A 167 4.76 15.34 8.82
N ILE A 168 5.44 14.26 9.16
CA ILE A 168 6.66 14.26 9.96
C ILE A 168 7.83 14.04 9.00
N LEU A 169 8.75 14.97 8.98
CA LEU A 169 9.91 14.98 8.10
C LEU A 169 11.19 14.79 8.92
N MET A 170 12.08 13.97 8.44
CA MET A 170 13.47 13.98 8.87
C MET A 170 14.32 14.59 7.76
N VAL A 171 15.01 15.69 8.07
CA VAL A 171 15.81 16.44 7.12
C VAL A 171 17.26 16.52 7.59
N SER A 172 18.21 16.41 6.67
CA SER A 172 19.61 16.78 6.84
C SER A 172 19.83 18.18 6.27
N PRO A 173 21.00 18.82 6.45
CA PRO A 173 21.30 20.12 5.84
C PRO A 173 21.17 20.15 4.32
N SER A 174 21.29 19.01 3.65
CA SER A 174 21.33 18.93 2.19
C SER A 174 20.09 18.30 1.56
N GLU A 175 19.33 17.47 2.31
CA GLU A 175 18.26 16.69 1.70
C GLU A 175 17.20 16.18 2.68
N LEU A 176 16.06 15.74 2.14
CA LEU A 176 15.02 15.01 2.86
C LEU A 176 15.47 13.55 3.05
N CYS A 177 15.66 13.15 4.31
CA CYS A 177 16.08 11.78 4.67
C CYS A 177 14.93 10.80 4.68
N GLY A 178 13.74 11.26 5.09
CA GLY A 178 12.50 10.49 5.10
C GLY A 178 11.31 11.32 5.53
N GLU A 179 10.13 10.82 5.23
CA GLU A 179 8.86 11.43 5.58
C GLU A 179 7.81 10.39 5.96
N LEU A 180 6.93 10.78 6.86
CA LEU A 180 5.84 9.98 7.37
C LEU A 180 4.58 10.83 7.44
N MET A 181 3.47 10.37 6.84
CA MET A 181 2.16 11.00 6.98
C MET A 181 1.31 10.19 7.94
N VAL A 182 0.69 10.90 8.87
CA VAL A 182 -0.15 10.33 9.92
C VAL A 182 -1.46 11.09 10.04
N TRP A 183 -2.48 10.44 10.57
CA TRP A 183 -3.78 11.04 10.92
C TRP A 183 -4.47 10.23 12.00
N SER A 184 -5.64 10.66 12.47
CA SER A 184 -6.44 9.86 13.40
C SER A 184 -7.77 9.41 12.80
N GLN A 185 -8.28 8.30 13.34
CA GLN A 185 -9.63 7.81 13.13
C GLN A 185 -10.20 7.33 14.49
N GLY A 186 -11.18 8.06 15.00
CA GLY A 186 -11.65 7.84 16.38
C GLY A 186 -10.53 8.15 17.38
N TYR A 187 -10.20 7.18 18.23
CA TYR A 187 -9.11 7.24 19.20
C TYR A 187 -7.83 6.53 18.76
N THR A 188 -7.74 6.22 17.48
CA THR A 188 -6.61 5.47 16.91
C THR A 188 -5.80 6.36 15.98
N GLY A 189 -4.49 6.37 16.16
CA GLY A 189 -3.53 6.98 15.24
C GLY A 189 -3.24 6.03 14.07
N ILE A 190 -3.20 6.58 12.87
CA ILE A 190 -2.91 5.82 11.64
C ILE A 190 -1.56 6.24 11.10
N ILE A 191 -0.64 5.30 10.97
CA ILE A 191 0.57 5.45 10.17
C ILE A 191 0.20 5.12 8.73
N GLY A 192 0.11 6.15 7.88
CA GLY A 192 -0.36 5.98 6.52
C GLY A 192 0.75 5.75 5.52
N ILE A 193 1.62 6.72 5.34
CA ILE A 193 2.62 6.72 4.28
C ILE A 193 3.99 6.96 4.89
N LEU A 194 4.89 6.02 4.73
CA LEU A 194 6.27 6.11 5.17
C LEU A 194 7.22 5.94 3.99
N GLN A 195 8.06 6.94 3.78
CA GLN A 195 9.14 6.91 2.79
C GLN A 195 10.47 7.21 3.46
N VAL A 196 11.51 6.46 3.08
CA VAL A 196 12.90 6.74 3.49
C VAL A 196 13.75 6.77 2.23
N ALA A 197 14.45 7.88 2.02
CA ALA A 197 15.36 8.04 0.89
C ALA A 197 16.39 6.92 0.85
N ARG A 198 16.75 6.42 -0.34
CA ARG A 198 17.60 5.23 -0.50
C ARG A 198 18.90 5.34 0.26
N ALA A 199 19.56 6.50 0.21
CA ALA A 199 20.81 6.78 0.91
C ALA A 199 20.68 6.73 2.44
N TRP A 200 19.46 6.88 2.97
CA TRP A 200 19.17 6.94 4.41
C TRP A 200 18.51 5.68 4.96
N ARG A 201 18.30 4.67 4.12
CA ARG A 201 17.76 3.37 4.57
C ARG A 201 18.77 2.65 5.47
N ARG A 202 18.27 1.83 6.40
CA ARG A 202 19.07 1.06 7.38
C ARG A 202 19.87 1.91 8.39
N ARG A 203 19.65 3.24 8.40
CA ARG A 203 20.28 4.18 9.35
C ARG A 203 19.35 4.61 10.50
N GLY A 204 18.23 3.92 10.73
CA GLY A 204 17.29 4.21 11.82
C GLY A 204 16.23 5.25 11.50
N VAL A 205 16.30 5.95 10.36
CA VAL A 205 15.35 7.02 9.98
C VAL A 205 13.88 6.58 10.09
N GLY A 206 13.50 5.46 9.48
CA GLY A 206 12.12 4.97 9.54
C GLY A 206 11.65 4.67 10.97
N SER A 207 12.50 4.03 11.77
CA SER A 207 12.16 3.74 13.18
C SER A 207 11.99 5.00 14.00
N TYR A 208 12.83 6.01 13.76
CA TYR A 208 12.74 7.29 14.45
C TYR A 208 11.46 8.04 14.09
N LEU A 209 11.10 8.10 12.79
CA LEU A 209 9.86 8.71 12.32
C LEU A 209 8.61 8.06 12.95
N VAL A 210 8.60 6.73 13.03
CA VAL A 210 7.49 5.97 13.66
C VAL A 210 7.41 6.27 15.16
N GLU A 211 8.53 6.38 15.86
CA GLU A 211 8.52 6.73 17.28
C GLU A 211 8.14 8.21 17.53
N ASP A 212 8.50 9.12 16.62
CA ASP A 212 8.04 10.51 16.70
C ASP A 212 6.53 10.61 16.45
N ALA A 213 5.98 9.83 15.52
CA ALA A 213 4.53 9.70 15.33
C ALA A 213 3.83 9.19 16.61
N ARG A 214 4.40 8.19 17.30
CA ARG A 214 3.87 7.72 18.57
C ARG A 214 3.81 8.85 19.63
N LYS A 215 4.88 9.67 19.72
CA LYS A 215 4.91 10.83 20.63
C LYS A 215 3.84 11.86 20.26
N TYR A 216 3.65 12.10 18.96
CA TYR A 216 2.59 12.98 18.47
C TYR A 216 1.21 12.44 18.87
N PHE A 217 0.92 11.18 18.63
CA PHE A 217 -0.35 10.57 19.02
C PHE A 217 -0.58 10.57 20.53
N ALA A 218 0.47 10.35 21.33
CA ALA A 218 0.40 10.49 22.78
C ALA A 218 0.02 11.92 23.21
N SER A 219 0.58 12.94 22.56
CA SER A 219 0.35 14.35 22.91
C SER A 219 -1.08 14.81 22.61
N ILE A 220 -1.80 14.12 21.72
CA ILE A 220 -3.20 14.39 21.40
C ILE A 220 -4.18 13.37 21.98
N GLY A 221 -3.72 12.53 22.91
CA GLY A 221 -4.57 11.65 23.72
C GLY A 221 -5.12 10.43 22.99
N LEU A 222 -4.43 9.92 21.95
CA LEU A 222 -4.81 8.68 21.29
C LEU A 222 -4.32 7.45 22.07
N ASN A 223 -5.03 6.32 21.93
CA ASN A 223 -4.76 5.09 22.66
C ASN A 223 -3.94 4.07 21.88
N ASP A 224 -4.29 3.88 20.62
CA ASP A 224 -3.75 2.85 19.75
C ASP A 224 -3.16 3.44 18.48
N ILE A 225 -2.25 2.70 17.86
CA ILE A 225 -1.64 3.05 16.58
C ILE A 225 -1.80 1.87 15.63
N TYR A 226 -2.31 2.13 14.42
CA TYR A 226 -2.37 1.17 13.33
C TYR A 226 -1.35 1.51 12.25
N PHE A 227 -0.74 0.47 11.74
CA PHE A 227 0.18 0.54 10.60
C PHE A 227 -0.15 -0.60 9.65
N ASP A 228 -0.86 -0.27 8.57
CA ASP A 228 -1.21 -1.26 7.55
C ASP A 228 -0.01 -1.44 6.61
N ILE A 229 0.51 -2.65 6.54
CA ILE A 229 1.73 -2.98 5.79
C ILE A 229 1.49 -4.09 4.78
N TRP A 230 2.16 -3.99 3.65
CA TRP A 230 2.25 -5.09 2.70
C TRP A 230 3.33 -6.06 3.18
N LEU A 231 2.96 -7.32 3.46
CA LEU A 231 3.83 -8.30 4.12
C LEU A 231 5.11 -8.59 3.35
N SER A 232 5.05 -8.64 2.01
CA SER A 232 6.23 -8.85 1.18
C SER A 232 7.09 -7.59 0.95
N SER A 233 6.68 -6.43 1.47
CA SER A 233 7.51 -5.21 1.39
C SER A 233 8.79 -5.38 2.22
N PRO A 234 10.00 -5.35 1.61
CA PRO A 234 11.25 -5.77 2.27
C PRO A 234 11.63 -4.98 3.53
N GLY A 235 11.09 -3.78 3.69
CA GLY A 235 11.41 -2.89 4.82
C GLY A 235 10.33 -2.75 5.88
N CYS A 236 9.06 -2.95 5.52
CA CYS A 236 7.93 -2.56 6.39
C CYS A 236 7.72 -3.51 7.57
N LEU A 237 7.68 -4.81 7.34
CA LEU A 237 7.45 -5.79 8.41
C LEU A 237 8.57 -5.80 9.46
N PRO A 238 9.88 -5.83 9.10
CA PRO A 238 10.96 -5.70 10.09
C PRO A 238 10.92 -4.38 10.85
N LEU A 239 10.58 -3.27 10.17
CA LEU A 239 10.43 -1.96 10.80
C LEU A 239 9.30 -1.96 11.83
N ALA A 240 8.11 -2.43 11.46
CA ALA A 240 6.95 -2.49 12.36
C ALA A 240 7.27 -3.34 13.59
N LYS A 241 7.84 -4.54 13.42
CA LYS A 241 8.27 -5.40 14.54
C LYS A 241 9.30 -4.72 15.44
N LYS A 242 10.33 -4.08 14.85
CA LYS A 242 11.35 -3.31 15.60
C LYS A 242 10.72 -2.17 16.40
N CYS A 243 9.67 -1.54 15.87
CA CYS A 243 8.94 -0.47 16.55
C CYS A 243 7.85 -0.99 17.52
N GLY A 244 7.84 -2.28 17.87
CA GLY A 244 6.95 -2.86 18.86
C GLY A 244 5.53 -3.13 18.37
N PHE A 245 5.27 -3.04 17.07
CA PHE A 245 3.97 -3.41 16.50
C PHE A 245 3.80 -4.93 16.46
N ARG A 246 2.59 -5.37 16.73
CA ARG A 246 2.16 -6.77 16.66
C ARG A 246 1.17 -6.94 15.51
N LYS A 247 1.18 -8.12 14.90
CA LYS A 247 0.19 -8.47 13.88
C LYS A 247 -1.19 -8.53 14.54
N ASP A 248 -2.16 -7.85 13.93
CA ASP A 248 -3.55 -7.84 14.36
C ASP A 248 -4.40 -8.67 13.39
N GLU A 249 -4.70 -8.12 12.22
CA GLU A 249 -5.56 -8.77 11.23
C GLU A 249 -5.00 -8.66 9.81
N MET A 250 -5.40 -9.60 8.96
CA MET A 250 -5.22 -9.47 7.51
C MET A 250 -6.39 -8.67 6.97
N LEU A 251 -6.09 -7.62 6.20
CA LEU A 251 -7.08 -6.77 5.54
C LEU A 251 -7.37 -7.24 4.11
N ARG A 252 -6.32 -7.71 3.42
CA ARG A 252 -6.37 -8.21 2.04
C ARG A 252 -5.42 -9.38 1.89
N VAL A 253 -5.72 -10.28 0.97
CA VAL A 253 -4.81 -11.36 0.57
C VAL A 253 -4.39 -11.19 -0.88
N TYR A 254 -3.11 -11.46 -1.16
CA TYR A 254 -2.48 -11.24 -2.46
C TYR A 254 -1.82 -12.53 -2.96
N PRO A 255 -2.63 -13.56 -3.32
CA PRO A 255 -2.08 -14.74 -3.98
C PRO A 255 -1.37 -14.33 -5.26
N LYS A 256 -0.20 -14.90 -5.51
CA LYS A 256 0.69 -14.46 -6.59
C LYS A 256 1.07 -15.59 -7.53
N LEU A 257 1.40 -15.20 -8.75
CA LEU A 257 2.01 -16.04 -9.78
C LEU A 257 3.29 -15.34 -10.23
N GLU A 258 4.42 -16.02 -10.10
CA GLU A 258 5.70 -15.58 -10.68
C GLU A 258 5.68 -15.92 -12.18
N VAL A 259 6.10 -14.99 -13.04
CA VAL A 259 6.01 -15.13 -14.51
C VAL A 259 7.35 -14.81 -15.16
#